data_30a43be485b46c2b8a84c70e4797da0f
#
_entry.id   30a43be485b46c2b8a84c70e4797da0f
#
_cell.length_a   1.000
_cell.length_b   1.000
_cell.length_c   1.000
_cell.angle_alpha   90.00
_cell.angle_beta   90.00
_cell.angle_gamma   90.00
#
_symmetry.space_group_name_H-M   'P 1'
#
loop_
_entity.id
_entity.type
_entity.pdbx_description
1 polymer ?
#
loop_
_entity_poly.entity_id
_entity_poly.type
_entity_poly.pdbx_seq_one_letter_code
_entity_poly.pdbx_strand_id
1 'polypeptide(L)'
;MDLSTQQFRAIVERHQARVFSIAFRILGEAGVAEEVAQDVFLELYRTLPRLESEEHAMAWLRRVACHRATDALRRRAARKDTAAEEYQDGMGLRTRVRDFVPLMNRVEQLLLTLPPAQRTVMLLRYQEDLEAEDIAIELKMPLATVRSHLQRAVQLLRAKAERTLKEFSRG
;
A
#
# COMPACT_ATOMS: atom_id res chain seq x y z
N MET A 1 -25.03 -18.17 15.61
CA MET A 1 -24.01 -17.27 15.02
C MET A 1 -24.77 -16.26 14.17
N ASP A 2 -24.63 -14.99 14.46
CA ASP A 2 -25.39 -13.93 13.80
C ASP A 2 -24.99 -13.83 12.29
N LEU A 3 -25.97 -13.57 11.42
CA LEU A 3 -25.77 -13.43 9.96
C LEU A 3 -24.69 -12.39 9.64
N SER A 4 -24.59 -11.33 10.43
CA SER A 4 -23.58 -10.29 10.26
C SER A 4 -22.16 -10.81 10.55
N THR A 5 -22.00 -11.71 11.51
CA THR A 5 -20.72 -12.34 11.83
C THR A 5 -20.27 -13.30 10.74
N GLN A 6 -21.19 -14.03 10.12
CA GLN A 6 -20.87 -14.93 9.00
C GLN A 6 -20.46 -14.13 7.74
N GLN A 7 -21.18 -13.06 7.44
CA GLN A 7 -20.80 -12.15 6.34
C GLN A 7 -19.43 -11.53 6.57
N PHE A 8 -19.17 -11.03 7.77
CA PHE A 8 -17.88 -10.46 8.12
C PHE A 8 -16.74 -11.46 7.92
N ARG A 9 -16.89 -12.68 8.45
CA ARG A 9 -15.88 -13.74 8.29
C ARG A 9 -15.62 -14.06 6.83
N ALA A 10 -16.65 -14.20 6.01
CA ALA A 10 -16.52 -14.49 4.59
C ALA A 10 -15.77 -13.37 3.85
N ILE A 11 -16.03 -12.10 4.16
CA ILE A 11 -15.31 -10.96 3.56
C ILE A 11 -13.85 -10.96 4.00
N VAL A 12 -13.56 -11.19 5.30
CA VAL A 12 -12.19 -11.26 5.80
C VAL A 12 -11.41 -12.37 5.10
N GLU A 13 -11.94 -13.59 5.08
CA GLU A 13 -11.28 -14.76 4.46
C GLU A 13 -10.97 -14.51 2.98
N ARG A 14 -11.87 -13.84 2.26
CA ARG A 14 -11.71 -13.55 0.83
C ARG A 14 -10.73 -12.41 0.54
N HIS A 15 -10.68 -11.39 1.39
CA HIS A 15 -9.97 -10.14 1.08
C HIS A 15 -8.74 -9.87 1.95
N GLN A 16 -8.46 -10.67 2.99
CA GLN A 16 -7.33 -10.41 3.90
C GLN A 16 -5.98 -10.32 3.18
N ALA A 17 -5.71 -11.24 2.25
CA ALA A 17 -4.45 -11.23 1.49
C ALA A 17 -4.30 -9.98 0.63
N ARG A 18 -5.40 -9.49 0.04
CA ARG A 18 -5.40 -8.28 -0.78
C ARG A 18 -5.20 -7.02 0.05
N VAL A 19 -5.92 -6.89 1.16
CA VAL A 19 -5.77 -5.75 2.08
C VAL A 19 -4.35 -5.68 2.63
N PHE A 20 -3.80 -6.80 3.09
CA PHE A 20 -2.41 -6.88 3.52
C PHE A 20 -1.44 -6.50 2.39
N SER A 21 -1.64 -7.03 1.18
CA SER A 21 -0.79 -6.74 0.03
C SER A 21 -0.77 -5.24 -0.33
N ILE A 22 -1.92 -4.56 -0.32
CA ILE A 22 -2.01 -3.12 -0.54
C ILE A 22 -1.21 -2.37 0.53
N ALA A 23 -1.45 -2.67 1.80
CA ALA A 23 -0.75 -2.03 2.91
C ALA A 23 0.76 -2.27 2.83
N PHE A 24 1.19 -3.52 2.59
CA PHE A 24 2.60 -3.88 2.49
C PHE A 24 3.33 -3.18 1.34
N ARG A 25 2.71 -3.10 0.17
CA ARG A 25 3.30 -2.41 -1.00
C ARG A 25 3.45 -0.90 -0.79
N ILE A 26 2.57 -0.28 0.00
CA ILE A 26 2.68 1.13 0.38
C ILE A 26 3.75 1.32 1.45
N LEU A 27 3.74 0.49 2.49
CA LEU A 27 4.56 0.67 3.70
C LEU A 27 5.96 0.08 3.58
N GLY A 28 6.11 -1.03 2.85
CA GLY A 28 7.36 -1.77 2.73
C GLY A 28 7.75 -2.57 3.99
N GLU A 29 6.86 -2.68 4.98
CA GLU A 29 7.12 -3.29 6.28
C GLU A 29 5.95 -4.18 6.72
N ALA A 30 6.22 -5.48 6.89
CA ALA A 30 5.18 -6.47 7.12
C ALA A 30 4.42 -6.27 8.43
N GLY A 31 5.13 -5.96 9.54
CA GLY A 31 4.50 -5.75 10.84
C GLY A 31 3.50 -4.59 10.82
N VAL A 32 3.90 -3.45 10.25
CA VAL A 32 3.02 -2.27 10.13
C VAL A 32 1.88 -2.53 9.14
N ALA A 33 2.12 -3.31 8.09
CA ALA A 33 1.08 -3.69 7.14
C ALA A 33 0.03 -4.62 7.79
N GLU A 34 0.44 -5.53 8.66
CA GLU A 34 -0.46 -6.36 9.47
C GLU A 34 -1.33 -5.51 10.41
N GLU A 35 -0.72 -4.56 11.12
CA GLU A 35 -1.47 -3.64 11.99
C GLU A 35 -2.50 -2.83 11.20
N VAL A 36 -2.11 -2.29 10.05
CA VAL A 36 -3.04 -1.56 9.17
C VAL A 36 -4.15 -2.48 8.66
N ALA A 37 -3.85 -3.70 8.26
CA ALA A 37 -4.86 -4.65 7.80
C ALA A 37 -5.86 -5.01 8.91
N GLN A 38 -5.39 -5.21 10.14
CA GLN A 38 -6.25 -5.43 11.30
C GLN A 38 -7.17 -4.24 11.57
N ASP A 39 -6.64 -3.03 11.54
CA ASP A 39 -7.40 -1.79 11.72
C ASP A 39 -8.50 -1.64 10.65
N VAL A 40 -8.18 -1.97 9.38
CA VAL A 40 -9.13 -1.96 8.26
C VAL A 40 -10.29 -2.92 8.52
N PHE A 41 -10.02 -4.14 8.99
CA PHE A 41 -11.07 -5.10 9.28
C PHE A 41 -11.88 -4.77 10.54
N LEU A 42 -11.27 -4.15 11.55
CA LEU A 42 -12.01 -3.62 12.69
C LEU A 42 -12.98 -2.50 12.26
N GLU A 43 -12.57 -1.64 11.35
CA GLU A 43 -13.44 -0.61 10.80
C GLU A 43 -14.53 -1.20 9.88
N LEU A 44 -14.21 -2.24 9.10
CA LEU A 44 -15.17 -2.99 8.32
C LEU A 44 -16.29 -3.54 9.20
N TYR A 45 -15.97 -4.16 10.32
CA TYR A 45 -16.95 -4.74 11.24
C TYR A 45 -17.99 -3.70 11.69
N ARG A 46 -17.54 -2.46 11.94
CA ARG A 46 -18.42 -1.34 12.33
C ARG A 46 -19.26 -0.80 11.17
N THR A 47 -18.77 -0.94 9.94
CA THR A 47 -19.36 -0.35 8.73
C THR A 47 -20.18 -1.35 7.93
N LEU A 48 -20.01 -2.65 8.17
CA LEU A 48 -20.62 -3.74 7.42
C LEU A 48 -22.13 -3.58 7.14
N PRO A 49 -22.96 -3.10 8.06
CA PRO A 49 -24.40 -2.93 7.81
C PRO A 49 -24.75 -1.91 6.73
N ARG A 50 -23.76 -1.08 6.30
CA ARG A 50 -23.93 -0.04 5.28
C ARG A 50 -23.40 -0.45 3.91
N LEU A 51 -22.81 -1.66 3.79
CA LEU A 51 -22.27 -2.15 2.53
C LEU A 51 -23.34 -2.94 1.78
N GLU A 52 -23.66 -2.46 0.59
CA GLU A 52 -24.81 -2.95 -0.20
C GLU A 52 -24.45 -4.14 -1.10
N SER A 53 -23.16 -4.27 -1.46
CA SER A 53 -22.68 -5.34 -2.34
C SER A 53 -21.22 -5.72 -2.02
N GLU A 54 -20.75 -6.83 -2.61
CA GLU A 54 -19.37 -7.27 -2.48
C GLU A 54 -18.40 -6.31 -3.20
N GLU A 55 -18.79 -5.77 -4.35
CA GLU A 55 -18.02 -4.77 -5.07
C GLU A 55 -17.86 -3.49 -4.23
N HIS A 56 -18.93 -3.08 -3.54
CA HIS A 56 -18.91 -1.95 -2.62
C HIS A 56 -17.97 -2.23 -1.45
N ALA A 57 -18.03 -3.43 -0.87
CA ALA A 57 -17.12 -3.83 0.20
C ALA A 57 -15.65 -3.82 -0.25
N MET A 58 -15.38 -4.31 -1.46
CA MET A 58 -14.03 -4.36 -2.01
C MET A 58 -13.47 -2.96 -2.31
N ALA A 59 -14.26 -2.07 -2.90
CA ALA A 59 -13.88 -0.68 -3.12
C ALA A 59 -13.64 0.06 -1.80
N TRP A 60 -14.48 -0.19 -0.81
CA TRP A 60 -14.33 0.37 0.53
C TRP A 60 -13.03 -0.13 1.21
N LEU A 61 -12.77 -1.45 1.21
CA LEU A 61 -11.56 -2.04 1.78
C LEU A 61 -10.28 -1.47 1.16
N ARG A 62 -10.24 -1.37 -0.18
CA ARG A 62 -9.12 -0.77 -0.91
C ARG A 62 -8.88 0.67 -0.46
N ARG A 63 -9.93 1.50 -0.46
CA ARG A 63 -9.86 2.90 -0.05
C ARG A 63 -9.32 3.04 1.37
N VAL A 64 -9.88 2.31 2.32
CA VAL A 64 -9.49 2.39 3.73
C VAL A 64 -8.06 1.89 3.91
N ALA A 65 -7.66 0.80 3.26
CA ALA A 65 -6.30 0.29 3.31
C ALA A 65 -5.27 1.32 2.80
N CYS A 66 -5.54 1.96 1.65
CA CYS A 66 -4.68 3.02 1.11
C CYS A 66 -4.58 4.22 2.03
N HIS A 67 -5.70 4.71 2.57
CA HIS A 67 -5.70 5.83 3.51
C HIS A 67 -4.94 5.51 4.79
N ARG A 68 -5.20 4.37 5.41
CA ARG A 68 -4.54 3.93 6.64
C ARG A 68 -3.03 3.74 6.45
N ALA A 69 -2.62 3.12 5.34
CA ALA A 69 -1.20 2.94 5.02
C ALA A 69 -0.50 4.29 4.77
N THR A 70 -1.13 5.20 4.03
CA THR A 70 -0.59 6.54 3.77
C THR A 70 -0.47 7.35 5.07
N ASP A 71 -1.46 7.28 5.95
CA ASP A 71 -1.43 7.97 7.25
C ASP A 71 -0.36 7.37 8.17
N ALA A 72 -0.14 6.06 8.14
CA ALA A 72 0.95 5.42 8.87
C ALA A 72 2.32 5.92 8.40
N LEU A 73 2.52 6.10 7.08
CA LEU A 73 3.75 6.70 6.54
C LEU A 73 3.93 8.16 6.98
N ARG A 74 2.88 8.96 6.93
CA ARG A 74 2.93 10.37 7.38
C ARG A 74 3.30 10.47 8.86
N ARG A 75 2.71 9.63 9.71
CA ARG A 75 3.04 9.58 11.14
C ARG A 75 4.50 9.17 11.39
N ARG A 76 5.03 8.22 10.62
CA ARG A 76 6.46 7.85 10.71
C ARG A 76 7.39 8.97 10.28
N ALA A 77 7.08 9.65 9.18
CA ALA A 77 7.86 10.80 8.72
C ALA A 77 7.90 11.91 9.79
N ALA A 78 6.75 12.27 10.35
CA ALA A 78 6.65 13.27 11.40
C ALA A 78 7.43 12.88 12.67
N ARG A 79 7.46 11.60 13.06
CA ARG A 79 8.25 11.11 14.18
C ARG A 79 9.75 11.17 13.93
N LYS A 80 10.20 10.91 12.70
CA LYS A 80 11.62 11.02 12.31
C LYS A 80 12.12 12.47 12.35
N ASP A 81 11.25 13.42 11.99
CA ASP A 81 11.59 14.86 12.04
C ASP A 81 11.67 15.40 13.49
N THR A 82 10.97 14.78 14.44
CA THR A 82 10.95 15.19 15.85
C THR A 82 11.92 14.40 16.73
N ALA A 83 12.35 13.23 16.32
CA ALA A 83 13.30 12.37 17.03
C ALA A 83 14.64 12.36 16.28
N ALA A 84 15.58 13.20 16.71
CA ALA A 84 17.00 13.05 16.42
C ALA A 84 17.58 11.85 17.21
N GLU A 85 16.91 10.72 17.21
CA GLU A 85 17.37 9.47 17.83
C GLU A 85 17.43 8.37 16.79
N GLU A 86 18.64 7.79 16.71
CA GLU A 86 18.96 6.57 15.99
C GLU A 86 17.87 5.53 16.14
N TYR A 87 17.00 5.40 15.13
CA TYR A 87 16.21 4.21 14.99
C TYR A 87 17.16 3.11 14.51
N GLN A 88 17.70 2.35 15.45
CA GLN A 88 18.31 1.06 15.14
C GLN A 88 17.25 0.24 14.39
N ASP A 89 17.49 0.12 13.12
CA ASP A 89 16.79 -0.74 12.18
C ASP A 89 16.63 -2.11 12.86
N GLY A 90 15.41 -2.38 13.34
CA GLY A 90 15.11 -3.58 14.10
C GLY A 90 15.40 -4.83 13.27
N MET A 91 16.51 -5.47 13.55
CA MET A 91 17.05 -6.65 12.83
C MET A 91 16.04 -7.81 12.73
N GLY A 92 15.08 -7.88 13.65
CA GLY A 92 14.02 -8.90 13.64
C GLY A 92 12.97 -8.71 12.54
N LEU A 93 12.72 -7.47 12.09
CA LEU A 93 11.73 -7.16 11.06
C LEU A 93 12.28 -7.35 9.65
N ARG A 94 13.58 -7.07 9.47
CA ARG A 94 14.30 -7.36 8.22
C ARG A 94 14.29 -8.86 7.88
N THR A 95 14.32 -9.73 8.87
CA THR A 95 14.27 -11.17 8.66
C THR A 95 12.89 -11.61 8.16
N ARG A 96 11.80 -11.10 8.74
CA ARG A 96 10.42 -11.41 8.30
C ARG A 96 10.09 -10.84 6.92
N VAL A 97 10.56 -9.63 6.60
CA VAL A 97 10.46 -9.04 5.26
C VAL A 97 11.32 -9.82 4.27
N ARG A 98 12.50 -10.29 4.65
CA ARG A 98 13.35 -11.15 3.81
C ARG A 98 12.69 -12.49 3.46
N ASP A 99 11.89 -13.06 4.34
CA ASP A 99 11.17 -14.31 4.07
C ASP A 99 9.99 -14.09 3.09
N PHE A 100 9.44 -12.86 3.03
CA PHE A 100 8.44 -12.44 2.03
C PHE A 100 9.04 -11.89 0.73
N VAL A 101 10.27 -11.40 0.76
CA VAL A 101 11.01 -10.81 -0.37
C VAL A 101 11.30 -11.78 -1.52
N PRO A 102 11.48 -13.12 -1.31
CA PRO A 102 11.65 -14.04 -2.45
C PRO A 102 10.45 -14.06 -3.40
N LEU A 103 9.26 -13.65 -2.94
CA LEU A 103 8.04 -13.57 -3.75
C LEU A 103 7.84 -12.21 -4.42
N MET A 104 8.61 -11.19 -4.02
CA MET A 104 8.58 -9.88 -4.67
C MET A 104 9.43 -9.88 -5.92
N ASN A 105 8.81 -9.61 -7.05
CA ASN A 105 9.56 -9.42 -8.30
C ASN A 105 10.37 -8.11 -8.25
N ARG A 106 11.34 -7.95 -9.17
CA ARG A 106 12.19 -6.75 -9.26
C ARG A 106 11.39 -5.44 -9.41
N VAL A 107 10.21 -5.50 -10.01
CA VAL A 107 9.34 -4.34 -10.20
C VAL A 107 8.79 -3.87 -8.85
N GLU A 108 8.37 -4.79 -7.99
CA GLU A 108 7.88 -4.45 -6.64
C GLU A 108 8.99 -3.82 -5.78
N GLN A 109 10.22 -4.33 -5.89
CA GLN A 109 11.38 -3.73 -5.22
C GLN A 109 11.66 -2.31 -5.72
N LEU A 110 11.54 -2.08 -7.03
CA LEU A 110 11.68 -0.75 -7.61
C LEU A 110 10.57 0.21 -7.15
N LEU A 111 9.33 -0.28 -7.03
CA LEU A 111 8.21 0.51 -6.51
C LEU A 111 8.46 0.97 -5.08
N LEU A 112 9.05 0.13 -4.22
CA LEU A 112 9.41 0.50 -2.84
C LEU A 112 10.42 1.63 -2.75
N THR A 113 11.17 1.90 -3.81
CA THR A 113 12.12 3.02 -3.88
C THR A 113 11.48 4.35 -4.23
N LEU A 114 10.20 4.38 -4.63
CA LEU A 114 9.47 5.60 -4.93
C LEU A 114 9.05 6.33 -3.65
N PRO A 115 8.93 7.68 -3.72
CA PRO A 115 8.27 8.42 -2.66
C PRO A 115 6.86 7.88 -2.38
N PRO A 116 6.37 7.90 -1.12
CA PRO A 116 5.12 7.26 -0.72
C PRO A 116 3.92 7.63 -1.59
N ALA A 117 3.69 8.91 -1.86
CA ALA A 117 2.56 9.36 -2.66
C ALA A 117 2.63 8.85 -4.11
N GLN A 118 3.82 8.84 -4.71
CA GLN A 118 4.04 8.32 -6.06
C GLN A 118 3.83 6.80 -6.11
N ARG A 119 4.30 6.08 -5.08
CA ARG A 119 4.10 4.64 -4.93
C ARG A 119 2.62 4.29 -4.83
N THR A 120 1.87 5.03 -4.00
CA THR A 120 0.43 4.82 -3.81
C THR A 120 -0.35 5.00 -5.11
N VAL A 121 -0.11 6.09 -5.86
CA VAL A 121 -0.82 6.31 -7.13
C VAL A 121 -0.44 5.28 -8.19
N MET A 122 0.82 4.81 -8.23
CA MET A 122 1.26 3.74 -9.13
C MET A 122 0.57 2.42 -8.80
N LEU A 123 0.45 2.07 -7.53
CA LEU A 123 -0.24 0.87 -7.08
C LEU A 123 -1.71 0.90 -7.50
N LEU A 124 -2.40 2.01 -7.23
CA LEU A 124 -3.81 2.15 -7.59
C LEU A 124 -4.03 2.12 -9.11
N ARG A 125 -3.13 2.72 -9.88
CA ARG A 125 -3.23 2.73 -11.36
C ARG A 125 -2.99 1.36 -11.98
N TYR A 126 -1.92 0.66 -11.59
CA TYR A 126 -1.43 -0.52 -12.30
C TYR A 126 -1.74 -1.87 -11.65
N GLN A 127 -2.09 -1.88 -10.38
CA GLN A 127 -2.46 -3.12 -9.67
C GLN A 127 -3.93 -3.17 -9.32
N GLU A 128 -4.55 -2.03 -9.08
CA GLU A 128 -5.98 -1.92 -8.79
C GLU A 128 -6.79 -1.45 -10.02
N ASP A 129 -6.10 -1.19 -11.14
CA ASP A 129 -6.68 -0.83 -12.45
C ASP A 129 -7.63 0.39 -12.38
N LEU A 130 -7.26 1.39 -11.56
CA LEU A 130 -8.04 2.62 -11.43
C LEU A 130 -7.53 3.69 -12.41
N GLU A 131 -8.46 4.45 -13.00
CA GLU A 131 -8.13 5.64 -13.76
C GLU A 131 -7.69 6.80 -12.86
N ALA A 132 -6.98 7.78 -13.42
CA ALA A 132 -6.45 8.91 -12.63
C ALA A 132 -7.56 9.71 -11.93
N GLU A 133 -8.72 9.80 -12.55
CA GLU A 133 -9.92 10.44 -12.01
C GLU A 133 -10.44 9.71 -10.76
N ASP A 134 -10.49 8.38 -10.81
CA ASP A 134 -10.93 7.54 -9.70
C ASP A 134 -9.91 7.60 -8.55
N ILE A 135 -8.62 7.59 -8.86
CA ILE A 135 -7.54 7.77 -7.87
C ILE A 135 -7.66 9.13 -7.17
N ALA A 136 -7.97 10.19 -7.90
CA ALA A 136 -8.16 11.52 -7.35
C ALA A 136 -9.30 11.56 -6.33
N ILE A 137 -10.41 10.92 -6.65
CA ILE A 137 -11.57 10.76 -5.74
C ILE A 137 -11.19 9.90 -4.53
N GLU A 138 -10.56 8.76 -4.77
CA GLU A 138 -10.17 7.78 -3.74
C GLU A 138 -9.21 8.39 -2.70
N LEU A 139 -8.20 9.11 -3.15
CA LEU A 139 -7.18 9.73 -2.29
C LEU A 139 -7.53 11.15 -1.84
N LYS A 140 -8.68 11.69 -2.28
CA LYS A 140 -9.07 13.09 -2.06
C LYS A 140 -7.96 14.06 -2.46
N MET A 141 -7.42 13.86 -3.65
CA MET A 141 -6.27 14.57 -4.19
C MET A 141 -6.67 15.23 -5.52
N PRO A 142 -6.17 16.44 -5.85
CA PRO A 142 -6.43 17.06 -7.15
C PRO A 142 -5.95 16.14 -8.30
N LEU A 143 -6.73 16.04 -9.36
CA LEU A 143 -6.42 15.21 -10.54
C LEU A 143 -5.05 15.59 -11.14
N ALA A 144 -4.74 16.88 -11.21
CA ALA A 144 -3.45 17.36 -11.69
C ALA A 144 -2.28 16.82 -10.84
N THR A 145 -2.47 16.69 -9.53
CA THR A 145 -1.48 16.14 -8.60
C THR A 145 -1.31 14.64 -8.83
N VAL A 146 -2.39 13.90 -9.02
CA VAL A 146 -2.33 12.46 -9.36
C VAL A 146 -1.55 12.24 -10.64
N ARG A 147 -1.87 12.97 -11.71
CA ARG A 147 -1.17 12.88 -13.00
C ARG A 147 0.31 13.24 -12.87
N SER A 148 0.64 14.26 -12.10
CA SER A 148 2.02 14.66 -11.82
C SER A 148 2.78 13.56 -11.05
N HIS A 149 2.16 12.93 -10.07
CA HIS A 149 2.76 11.82 -9.33
C HIS A 149 3.00 10.60 -10.23
N LEU A 150 2.04 10.23 -11.07
CA LEU A 150 2.19 9.15 -12.04
C LEU A 150 3.35 9.40 -13.00
N GLN A 151 3.42 10.62 -13.58
CA GLN A 151 4.47 11.00 -14.50
C GLN A 151 5.86 10.95 -13.85
N ARG A 152 6.02 11.52 -12.66
CA ARG A 152 7.28 11.51 -11.91
C ARG A 152 7.69 10.09 -11.51
N ALA A 153 6.73 9.27 -11.09
CA ALA A 153 6.98 7.87 -10.73
C ALA A 153 7.54 7.08 -11.93
N VAL A 154 6.92 7.21 -13.10
CA VAL A 154 7.40 6.56 -14.33
C VAL A 154 8.80 7.03 -14.71
N GLN A 155 9.09 8.33 -14.61
CA GLN A 155 10.43 8.87 -14.90
C GLN A 155 11.48 8.30 -13.94
N LEU A 156 11.20 8.23 -12.63
CA LEU A 156 12.11 7.68 -11.63
C LEU A 156 12.36 6.18 -11.86
N LEU A 157 11.30 5.41 -12.14
CA LEU A 157 11.42 3.97 -12.40
C LEU A 157 12.24 3.71 -13.68
N ARG A 158 12.02 4.49 -14.74
CA ARG A 158 12.80 4.39 -15.99
C ARG A 158 14.28 4.66 -15.73
N ALA A 159 14.62 5.75 -15.05
CA ALA A 159 16.01 6.09 -14.71
C ALA A 159 16.70 5.00 -13.88
N LYS A 160 15.97 4.37 -12.94
CA LYS A 160 16.50 3.26 -12.12
C LYS A 160 16.68 1.99 -12.94
N ALA A 161 15.72 1.64 -13.79
CA ALA A 161 15.83 0.47 -14.68
C ALA A 161 17.01 0.60 -15.63
N GLU A 162 17.25 1.78 -16.21
CA GLU A 162 18.39 2.03 -17.09
C GLU A 162 19.74 1.88 -16.37
N ARG A 163 19.85 2.34 -15.11
CA ARG A 163 21.07 2.12 -14.30
C ARG A 163 21.34 0.64 -14.09
N THR A 164 20.30 -0.11 -13.67
CA THR A 164 20.43 -1.55 -13.42
C THR A 164 20.84 -2.30 -14.70
N LEU A 165 20.26 -1.96 -15.86
CA LEU A 165 20.64 -2.55 -17.14
C LEU A 165 22.09 -2.24 -17.54
N LYS A 166 22.56 -1.02 -17.31
CA LYS A 166 23.96 -0.64 -17.58
C LYS A 166 24.95 -1.37 -16.67
N GLU A 167 24.59 -1.62 -15.44
CA GLU A 167 25.42 -2.40 -14.50
C GLU A 167 25.55 -3.86 -14.96
N PHE A 168 24.45 -4.48 -15.44
CA PHE A 168 24.49 -5.84 -15.99
C PHE A 168 25.27 -5.96 -17.31
N SER A 169 25.33 -4.91 -18.12
CA SER A 169 26.05 -4.96 -19.39
C SER A 169 27.57 -4.69 -19.25
N ARG A 170 28.04 -4.32 -18.07
CA ARG A 170 29.45 -4.07 -17.78
C ARG A 170 30.14 -5.19 -16.98
N GLY A 171 29.42 -6.17 -16.53
CA GLY A 171 29.91 -7.38 -15.85
C GLY A 171 29.89 -8.60 -16.76
#